data_6c11cfe556830f3c1cf3ea9e0f33a61e
#
_entry.id   6c11cfe556830f3c1cf3ea9e0f33a61e
#
_cell.length_a   1.000
_cell.length_b   1.000
_cell.length_c   1.000
_cell.angle_alpha   90.00
_cell.angle_beta   90.00
_cell.angle_gamma   90.00
#
_symmetry.space_group_name_H-M   'P 1'
#
loop_
_entity.id
_entity.type
_entity.pdbx_description
1 polymer ?
#
loop_
_entity_poly.entity_id
_entity_poly.type
_entity_poly.pdbx_seq_one_letter_code
_entity_poly.pdbx_strand_id
1 'polypeptide(L)'
;SNTGMAFTNDLGSEKFIHAPQKREIGQRLAYWALAKTYQLEGFEYSGPIHRSYMKNGKVIEILFDHADDGLNPENEPLVGFEVASEDSIFYPANAEIINGTSRVKVWNDKVTQPVYVRYAFRNFLRGNLINNAGLPATPFRMDLRKLDFQNPENLGWTRVTTFGKLPEYVNVYHSPEWIESTRTNAYIAVIDTKKGGSLDVGGEESGIKTPTEFYQSEKRKPVIVLNGGYFANGKTVSLICKDGRILSDNISVVNRILEGKKTAYYPTRSVFSLYKDGTYHVDWIYKSNQQTYAYDMPALN
;
A
#
# COMPACT_ATOMS: atom_id res chain seq x y z
N SER A 1 11.76 2.84 -11.79
CA SER A 1 12.16 1.89 -10.73
C SER A 1 12.71 0.62 -11.36
N ASN A 2 13.86 0.14 -10.92
CA ASN A 2 14.47 -1.12 -11.38
C ASN A 2 14.01 -2.30 -10.50
N THR A 3 12.74 -2.29 -10.10
CA THR A 3 12.14 -3.29 -9.23
C THR A 3 11.00 -3.96 -9.96
N GLY A 4 10.91 -5.28 -9.87
CA GLY A 4 9.81 -6.08 -10.40
C GLY A 4 9.39 -7.15 -9.40
N MET A 5 8.16 -7.62 -9.50
CA MET A 5 7.62 -8.66 -8.63
C MET A 5 7.07 -9.83 -9.45
N ALA A 6 7.51 -11.03 -9.14
CA ALA A 6 6.94 -12.24 -9.70
C ALA A 6 5.92 -12.83 -8.74
N PHE A 7 4.68 -12.96 -9.19
CA PHE A 7 3.63 -13.62 -8.44
C PHE A 7 3.73 -15.13 -8.58
N THR A 8 3.46 -15.85 -7.50
CA THR A 8 3.67 -17.29 -7.39
C THR A 8 2.49 -18.02 -6.77
N ASN A 9 1.32 -17.40 -6.78
CA ASN A 9 0.07 -17.93 -6.20
C ASN A 9 -0.48 -19.18 -6.93
N ASP A 10 0.04 -19.48 -8.11
CA ASP A 10 -0.20 -20.69 -8.91
C ASP A 10 0.85 -21.80 -8.66
N LEU A 11 1.96 -21.46 -7.99
CA LEU A 11 3.08 -22.35 -7.73
C LEU A 11 3.11 -22.79 -6.26
N GLY A 12 3.90 -23.84 -5.97
CA GLY A 12 4.10 -24.31 -4.62
C GLY A 12 3.00 -25.23 -4.10
N SER A 13 2.97 -25.41 -2.80
CA SER A 13 1.99 -26.24 -2.13
C SER A 13 1.65 -25.71 -0.73
N GLU A 14 0.49 -26.14 -0.20
CA GLU A 14 0.05 -25.76 1.15
C GLU A 14 1.01 -26.22 2.26
N LYS A 15 1.74 -27.32 2.01
CA LYS A 15 2.61 -27.95 3.01
C LYS A 15 4.03 -27.40 3.04
N PHE A 16 4.47 -26.73 1.96
CA PHE A 16 5.85 -26.29 1.82
C PHE A 16 5.93 -24.81 1.43
N ILE A 17 6.58 -24.04 2.28
CA ILE A 17 6.82 -22.61 2.02
C ILE A 17 7.73 -22.36 0.81
N HIS A 18 8.59 -23.34 0.45
CA HIS A 18 9.50 -23.24 -0.67
C HIS A 18 8.89 -23.90 -1.90
N ALA A 19 8.39 -23.12 -2.83
CA ALA A 19 7.93 -23.62 -4.12
C ALA A 19 9.06 -24.36 -4.85
N PRO A 20 8.86 -25.60 -5.33
CA PRO A 20 9.88 -26.32 -6.08
C PRO A 20 10.11 -25.74 -7.49
N GLN A 21 9.13 -25.02 -8.04
CA GLN A 21 9.14 -24.44 -9.39
C GLN A 21 10.02 -23.18 -9.44
N LYS A 22 11.31 -23.33 -9.16
CA LYS A 22 12.27 -22.20 -9.14
C LYS A 22 12.53 -21.61 -10.52
N ARG A 23 12.43 -22.44 -11.56
CA ARG A 23 12.62 -22.02 -12.95
C ARG A 23 11.54 -21.01 -13.35
N GLU A 24 10.30 -21.31 -13.09
CA GLU A 24 9.15 -20.45 -13.41
C GLU A 24 9.25 -19.11 -12.66
N ILE A 25 9.65 -19.14 -11.40
CA ILE A 25 9.88 -17.92 -10.62
C ILE A 25 11.00 -17.08 -11.26
N GLY A 26 12.11 -17.72 -11.62
CA GLY A 26 13.25 -17.06 -12.29
C GLY A 26 12.86 -16.46 -13.65
N GLN A 27 12.05 -17.17 -14.45
CA GLN A 27 11.56 -16.68 -15.73
C GLN A 27 10.68 -15.43 -15.56
N ARG A 28 9.74 -15.43 -14.61
CA ARG A 28 8.89 -14.26 -14.31
C ARG A 28 9.70 -13.04 -13.88
N LEU A 29 10.71 -13.23 -13.04
CA LEU A 29 11.63 -12.15 -12.68
C LEU A 29 12.44 -11.64 -13.87
N ALA A 30 12.88 -12.55 -14.76
CA ALA A 30 13.60 -12.19 -15.98
C ALA A 30 12.72 -11.37 -16.94
N TYR A 31 11.43 -11.67 -17.09
CA TYR A 31 10.50 -10.88 -17.90
C TYR A 31 10.43 -9.43 -17.42
N TRP A 32 10.35 -9.21 -16.11
CA TRP A 32 10.41 -7.85 -15.56
C TRP A 32 11.72 -7.14 -15.89
N ALA A 33 12.86 -7.81 -15.75
CA ALA A 33 14.17 -7.24 -16.09
C ALA A 33 14.26 -6.91 -17.58
N LEU A 34 13.85 -7.83 -18.46
CA LEU A 34 13.85 -7.63 -19.91
C LEU A 34 12.99 -6.43 -20.32
N ALA A 35 11.77 -6.33 -19.80
CA ALA A 35 10.85 -5.25 -20.15
C ALA A 35 11.29 -3.89 -19.55
N LYS A 36 11.62 -3.84 -18.26
CA LYS A 36 11.81 -2.57 -17.55
C LYS A 36 13.26 -2.09 -17.51
N THR A 37 14.23 -2.98 -17.45
CA THR A 37 15.65 -2.63 -17.42
C THR A 37 16.26 -2.60 -18.80
N TYR A 38 15.98 -3.63 -19.61
CA TYR A 38 16.53 -3.76 -20.97
C TYR A 38 15.63 -3.17 -22.05
N GLN A 39 14.41 -2.73 -21.68
CA GLN A 39 13.46 -2.05 -22.56
C GLN A 39 13.09 -2.86 -23.81
N LEU A 40 13.04 -4.18 -23.66
CA LEU A 40 12.57 -5.05 -24.73
C LEU A 40 11.04 -4.99 -24.78
N GLU A 41 10.50 -4.92 -25.99
CA GLU A 41 9.06 -4.83 -26.27
C GLU A 41 8.55 -6.13 -26.93
N GLY A 42 7.23 -6.24 -27.08
CA GLY A 42 6.58 -7.32 -27.82
C GLY A 42 6.31 -8.60 -27.03
N PHE A 43 6.34 -8.54 -25.71
CA PHE A 43 5.92 -9.64 -24.83
C PHE A 43 5.33 -9.12 -23.53
N GLU A 44 4.45 -9.90 -22.92
CA GLU A 44 3.92 -9.61 -21.59
C GLU A 44 4.92 -10.00 -20.48
N TYR A 45 5.14 -9.09 -19.54
CA TYR A 45 6.07 -9.29 -18.44
C TYR A 45 5.37 -9.42 -17.09
N SER A 46 4.08 -9.10 -17.02
CA SER A 46 3.24 -9.20 -15.82
C SER A 46 1.99 -10.02 -16.10
N GLY A 47 1.46 -10.69 -15.09
CA GLY A 47 0.10 -11.20 -15.13
C GLY A 47 -0.92 -10.08 -14.88
N PRO A 48 -2.22 -10.39 -14.94
CA PRO A 48 -3.29 -9.42 -14.73
C PRO A 48 -3.18 -8.70 -13.39
N ILE A 49 -3.28 -7.38 -13.41
CA ILE A 49 -3.32 -6.52 -12.23
C ILE A 49 -4.67 -5.82 -12.22
N HIS A 50 -5.44 -5.92 -11.12
CA HIS A 50 -6.71 -5.21 -11.04
C HIS A 50 -6.49 -3.70 -11.14
N ARG A 51 -7.30 -3.03 -11.96
CA ARG A 51 -7.20 -1.60 -12.23
C ARG A 51 -8.35 -0.81 -11.63
N SER A 52 -9.56 -1.28 -11.89
CA SER A 52 -10.79 -0.61 -11.47
C SER A 52 -11.94 -1.61 -11.42
N TYR A 53 -13.06 -1.18 -10.86
CA TYR A 53 -14.26 -2.00 -10.81
C TYR A 53 -15.52 -1.18 -11.11
N MET A 54 -16.58 -1.87 -11.52
CA MET A 54 -17.95 -1.37 -11.55
C MET A 54 -18.83 -2.30 -10.73
N LYS A 55 -19.68 -1.72 -9.87
CA LYS A 55 -20.67 -2.46 -9.08
C LYS A 55 -22.06 -2.27 -9.67
N ASN A 56 -22.72 -3.38 -9.99
CA ASN A 56 -24.10 -3.41 -10.45
C ASN A 56 -24.91 -4.40 -9.59
N GLY A 57 -25.57 -3.86 -8.56
CA GLY A 57 -26.25 -4.67 -7.55
C GLY A 57 -25.28 -5.60 -6.82
N LYS A 58 -25.51 -6.92 -6.90
CA LYS A 58 -24.65 -7.96 -6.32
C LYS A 58 -23.45 -8.35 -7.19
N VAL A 59 -23.40 -7.91 -8.45
CA VAL A 59 -22.35 -8.24 -9.40
C VAL A 59 -21.29 -7.16 -9.40
N ILE A 60 -20.03 -7.57 -9.33
CA ILE A 60 -18.87 -6.71 -9.43
C ILE A 60 -18.15 -7.07 -10.73
N GLU A 61 -17.92 -6.08 -11.59
CA GLU A 61 -17.08 -6.22 -12.78
C GLU A 61 -15.72 -5.62 -12.50
N ILE A 62 -14.65 -6.40 -12.60
CA ILE A 62 -13.28 -6.00 -12.32
C ILE A 62 -12.53 -5.89 -13.64
N LEU A 63 -11.93 -4.74 -13.92
CA LEU A 63 -11.06 -4.50 -15.07
C LEU A 63 -9.62 -4.77 -14.66
N PHE A 64 -8.88 -5.44 -15.55
CA PHE A 64 -7.46 -5.77 -15.34
C PHE A 64 -6.57 -5.08 -16.38
N ASP A 65 -5.40 -4.60 -15.93
CA ASP A 65 -4.25 -4.27 -16.77
C ASP A 65 -3.47 -5.56 -17.07
N HIS A 66 -2.59 -5.54 -18.06
CA HIS A 66 -1.83 -6.70 -18.53
C HIS A 66 -2.71 -7.89 -18.97
N ALA A 67 -3.84 -7.56 -19.57
CA ALA A 67 -4.84 -8.49 -20.03
C ALA A 67 -5.39 -8.08 -21.41
N ASP A 68 -4.66 -7.27 -22.16
CA ASP A 68 -5.12 -6.72 -23.44
C ASP A 68 -5.32 -7.82 -24.50
N ASP A 69 -4.50 -8.89 -24.44
CA ASP A 69 -4.60 -10.06 -25.30
C ASP A 69 -5.62 -11.10 -24.79
N GLY A 70 -6.30 -10.82 -23.69
CA GLY A 70 -7.33 -11.67 -23.09
C GLY A 70 -6.95 -12.31 -21.76
N LEU A 71 -7.96 -12.90 -21.17
CA LEU A 71 -7.89 -13.61 -19.87
C LEU A 71 -8.21 -15.09 -20.03
N ASN A 72 -7.66 -15.93 -19.19
CA ASN A 72 -7.88 -17.38 -19.13
C ASN A 72 -8.03 -17.85 -17.66
N PRO A 73 -8.64 -19.03 -17.39
CA PRO A 73 -9.22 -19.96 -18.38
C PRO A 73 -10.60 -19.51 -18.87
N GLU A 74 -10.89 -19.69 -20.14
CA GLU A 74 -12.22 -19.39 -20.72
C GLU A 74 -13.21 -20.56 -20.53
N ASN A 75 -12.71 -21.80 -20.47
CA ASN A 75 -13.52 -23.01 -20.47
C ASN A 75 -13.53 -23.77 -19.12
N GLU A 76 -13.01 -23.14 -18.08
CA GLU A 76 -13.02 -23.68 -16.71
C GLU A 76 -13.54 -22.63 -15.75
N PRO A 77 -14.21 -23.02 -14.65
CA PRO A 77 -14.61 -22.08 -13.64
C PRO A 77 -13.41 -21.31 -13.07
N LEU A 78 -13.54 -20.00 -12.96
CA LEU A 78 -12.57 -19.20 -12.22
C LEU A 78 -12.66 -19.51 -10.72
N VAL A 79 -11.52 -19.72 -10.10
CA VAL A 79 -11.42 -19.99 -8.66
C VAL A 79 -10.52 -18.96 -7.97
N GLY A 80 -10.68 -18.83 -6.66
CA GLY A 80 -9.86 -17.93 -5.85
C GLY A 80 -10.51 -16.58 -5.56
N PHE A 81 -11.69 -16.29 -6.13
CA PHE A 81 -12.45 -15.08 -5.79
C PHE A 81 -13.33 -15.30 -4.56
N GLU A 82 -13.43 -14.27 -3.74
CA GLU A 82 -14.29 -14.22 -2.57
C GLU A 82 -14.89 -12.83 -2.43
N VAL A 83 -16.12 -12.75 -1.94
CA VAL A 83 -16.84 -11.51 -1.67
C VAL A 83 -17.39 -11.49 -0.25
N ALA A 84 -17.50 -10.29 0.34
CA ALA A 84 -18.12 -10.08 1.64
C ALA A 84 -18.99 -8.83 1.65
N SER A 85 -19.98 -8.79 2.54
CA SER A 85 -20.69 -7.61 2.96
C SER A 85 -19.89 -6.82 4.01
N GLU A 86 -20.50 -5.84 4.67
CA GLU A 86 -19.87 -5.04 5.74
C GLU A 86 -19.43 -5.87 6.96
N ASP A 87 -20.05 -7.03 7.17
CA ASP A 87 -19.70 -7.97 8.23
C ASP A 87 -18.31 -8.60 8.06
N SER A 88 -17.66 -8.37 6.91
CA SER A 88 -16.36 -8.95 6.55
C SER A 88 -16.32 -10.48 6.55
N ILE A 89 -17.48 -11.15 6.47
CA ILE A 89 -17.57 -12.60 6.30
C ILE A 89 -17.43 -12.93 4.82
N PHE A 90 -16.31 -13.52 4.43
CA PHE A 90 -16.00 -13.83 3.05
C PHE A 90 -16.59 -15.17 2.60
N TYR A 91 -17.33 -15.12 1.50
CA TYR A 91 -17.88 -16.30 0.81
C TYR A 91 -17.14 -16.51 -0.52
N PRO A 92 -16.85 -17.77 -0.91
CA PRO A 92 -16.37 -18.08 -2.24
C PRO A 92 -17.31 -17.49 -3.28
N ALA A 93 -16.77 -16.83 -4.29
CA ALA A 93 -17.55 -16.15 -5.31
C ALA A 93 -17.55 -16.94 -6.61
N ASN A 94 -18.68 -16.89 -7.34
CA ASN A 94 -18.70 -17.20 -8.74
C ASN A 94 -17.96 -16.13 -9.51
N ALA A 95 -17.21 -16.51 -10.53
CA ALA A 95 -16.49 -15.58 -11.37
C ALA A 95 -16.51 -16.04 -12.82
N GLU A 96 -16.65 -15.10 -13.75
CA GLU A 96 -16.71 -15.35 -15.20
C GLU A 96 -15.94 -14.27 -15.95
N ILE A 97 -15.12 -14.66 -16.92
CA ILE A 97 -14.50 -13.72 -17.85
C ILE A 97 -15.58 -13.17 -18.79
N ILE A 98 -15.59 -11.87 -19.00
CA ILE A 98 -16.41 -11.25 -20.03
C ILE A 98 -15.66 -11.38 -21.35
N ASN A 99 -16.07 -12.31 -22.19
CA ASN A 99 -15.40 -12.65 -23.45
C ASN A 99 -15.06 -11.42 -24.29
N GLY A 100 -13.85 -11.40 -24.83
CA GLY A 100 -13.34 -10.30 -25.64
C GLY A 100 -13.02 -9.02 -24.85
N THR A 101 -12.90 -9.11 -23.54
CA THR A 101 -12.53 -7.98 -22.68
C THR A 101 -11.50 -8.37 -21.62
N SER A 102 -10.87 -7.37 -21.01
CA SER A 102 -9.99 -7.55 -19.85
C SER A 102 -10.77 -7.50 -18.52
N ARG A 103 -12.00 -8.06 -18.49
CA ARG A 103 -12.91 -7.96 -17.35
C ARG A 103 -13.37 -9.31 -16.82
N VAL A 104 -13.58 -9.36 -15.52
CA VAL A 104 -14.17 -10.51 -14.82
C VAL A 104 -15.40 -10.05 -14.04
N LYS A 105 -16.51 -10.76 -14.18
CA LYS A 105 -17.68 -10.63 -13.30
C LYS A 105 -17.49 -11.51 -12.07
N VAL A 106 -17.81 -10.96 -10.90
CA VAL A 106 -17.69 -11.67 -9.60
C VAL A 106 -18.96 -11.46 -8.79
N TRP A 107 -19.53 -12.54 -8.23
CA TRP A 107 -20.74 -12.46 -7.39
C TRP A 107 -20.88 -13.68 -6.47
N ASN A 108 -21.71 -13.54 -5.45
CA ASN A 108 -22.25 -14.65 -4.67
C ASN A 108 -23.70 -14.35 -4.27
N ASP A 109 -24.58 -15.33 -4.38
CA ASP A 109 -26.02 -15.13 -4.12
C ASP A 109 -26.35 -14.83 -2.65
N LYS A 110 -25.48 -15.23 -1.72
CA LYS A 110 -25.60 -14.91 -0.29
C LYS A 110 -25.17 -13.49 0.05
N VAL A 111 -24.43 -12.81 -0.86
CA VAL A 111 -23.87 -11.46 -0.65
C VAL A 111 -24.58 -10.50 -1.59
N THR A 112 -25.76 -10.01 -1.20
CA THR A 112 -26.58 -9.13 -2.03
C THR A 112 -26.05 -7.70 -2.13
N GLN A 113 -25.26 -7.28 -1.13
CA GLN A 113 -24.62 -5.98 -1.07
C GLN A 113 -23.10 -6.17 -0.81
N PRO A 114 -22.32 -6.53 -1.85
CA PRO A 114 -20.90 -6.72 -1.69
C PRO A 114 -20.21 -5.39 -1.36
N VAL A 115 -19.33 -5.44 -0.37
CA VAL A 115 -18.50 -4.33 0.10
C VAL A 115 -17.03 -4.66 -0.12
N TYR A 116 -16.68 -5.93 -0.07
CA TYR A 116 -15.31 -6.37 -0.29
C TYR A 116 -15.26 -7.44 -1.37
N VAL A 117 -14.19 -7.41 -2.15
CA VAL A 117 -13.82 -8.48 -3.04
C VAL A 117 -12.34 -8.78 -2.86
N ARG A 118 -11.95 -10.05 -2.93
CA ARG A 118 -10.56 -10.47 -2.91
C ARG A 118 -10.32 -11.65 -3.84
N TYR A 119 -9.10 -11.77 -4.32
CA TYR A 119 -8.64 -12.84 -5.19
C TYR A 119 -7.34 -13.43 -4.65
N ALA A 120 -7.30 -14.75 -4.42
CA ALA A 120 -6.15 -15.50 -3.91
C ALA A 120 -5.48 -14.86 -2.66
N PHE A 121 -6.26 -14.14 -1.84
CA PHE A 121 -5.79 -13.32 -0.72
C PHE A 121 -5.95 -14.07 0.60
N ARG A 122 -5.26 -15.20 0.74
CA ARG A 122 -5.14 -16.04 1.94
C ARG A 122 -3.72 -16.60 2.05
N ASN A 123 -3.38 -17.17 3.21
CA ASN A 123 -2.08 -17.81 3.42
C ASN A 123 -1.78 -18.87 2.34
N PHE A 124 -2.80 -19.65 1.96
CA PHE A 124 -2.75 -20.53 0.81
C PHE A 124 -4.14 -20.59 0.15
N LEU A 125 -4.23 -20.09 -1.05
CA LEU A 125 -5.40 -20.22 -1.91
C LEU A 125 -4.92 -20.09 -3.36
N ARG A 126 -5.07 -21.18 -4.12
CA ARG A 126 -4.76 -21.13 -5.55
C ARG A 126 -5.86 -20.37 -6.29
N GLY A 127 -5.44 -19.39 -7.09
CA GLY A 127 -6.25 -18.80 -8.13
C GLY A 127 -5.82 -19.33 -9.50
N ASN A 128 -6.72 -19.35 -10.47
CA ASN A 128 -6.42 -19.81 -11.82
C ASN A 128 -6.57 -18.72 -12.89
N LEU A 129 -6.83 -17.47 -12.51
CA LEU A 129 -6.88 -16.37 -13.46
C LEU A 129 -5.47 -16.07 -13.97
N ILE A 130 -5.30 -16.13 -15.29
CA ILE A 130 -4.06 -15.81 -16.00
C ILE A 130 -4.38 -14.95 -17.22
N ASN A 131 -3.37 -14.29 -17.79
CA ASN A 131 -3.50 -13.71 -19.14
C ASN A 131 -3.12 -14.73 -20.22
N ASN A 132 -3.25 -14.33 -21.49
CA ASN A 132 -2.89 -15.20 -22.64
C ASN A 132 -1.39 -15.51 -22.72
N ALA A 133 -0.53 -14.75 -22.04
CA ALA A 133 0.88 -15.09 -21.87
C ALA A 133 1.15 -16.16 -20.80
N GLY A 134 0.10 -16.67 -20.14
CA GLY A 134 0.21 -17.69 -19.09
C GLY A 134 0.73 -17.16 -17.75
N LEU A 135 0.71 -15.85 -17.54
CA LEU A 135 1.15 -15.23 -16.28
C LEU A 135 -0.02 -15.07 -15.31
N PRO A 136 0.14 -15.44 -14.03
CA PRO A 136 -0.94 -15.44 -13.06
C PRO A 136 -1.31 -14.03 -12.61
N ALA A 137 -2.61 -13.82 -12.36
CA ALA A 137 -3.10 -12.58 -11.79
C ALA A 137 -2.56 -12.35 -10.38
N THR A 138 -2.30 -11.08 -10.11
CA THR A 138 -1.88 -10.59 -8.79
C THR A 138 -2.96 -10.88 -7.75
N PRO A 139 -2.62 -11.47 -6.58
CA PRO A 139 -3.54 -11.48 -5.45
C PRO A 139 -3.91 -10.07 -5.02
N PHE A 140 -5.19 -9.85 -4.71
CA PHE A 140 -5.66 -8.55 -4.27
C PHE A 140 -6.83 -8.62 -3.28
N ARG A 141 -7.05 -7.53 -2.57
CA ARG A 141 -8.25 -7.21 -1.81
C ARG A 141 -8.70 -5.81 -2.16
N MET A 142 -9.97 -5.64 -2.48
CA MET A 142 -10.59 -4.34 -2.77
C MET A 142 -11.68 -4.04 -1.74
N ASP A 143 -11.78 -2.80 -1.33
CA ASP A 143 -12.93 -2.20 -0.67
C ASP A 143 -13.75 -1.47 -1.73
N LEU A 144 -14.99 -1.90 -1.93
CA LEU A 144 -15.88 -1.36 -2.97
C LEU A 144 -16.67 -0.13 -2.50
N ARG A 145 -16.50 0.27 -1.25
CA ARG A 145 -17.11 1.50 -0.77
C ARG A 145 -16.38 2.67 -1.43
N LYS A 146 -17.14 3.65 -1.88
CA LYS A 146 -16.56 4.97 -2.18
C LYS A 146 -16.24 5.62 -0.84
N LEU A 147 -15.06 5.31 -0.33
CA LEU A 147 -14.58 5.94 0.88
C LEU A 147 -14.27 7.40 0.54
N ASP A 148 -15.05 8.30 1.11
CA ASP A 148 -14.71 9.71 1.11
C ASP A 148 -13.62 9.94 2.16
N PHE A 149 -12.38 9.67 1.76
CA PHE A 149 -11.21 9.91 2.62
C PHE A 149 -11.03 11.40 2.96
N GLN A 150 -11.76 12.29 2.29
CA GLN A 150 -11.74 13.72 2.61
C GLN A 150 -12.60 14.05 3.83
N ASN A 151 -13.54 13.16 4.20
CA ASN A 151 -14.36 13.30 5.40
C ASN A 151 -14.27 12.07 6.31
N PRO A 152 -13.41 12.09 7.33
CA PRO A 152 -13.27 11.00 8.29
C PRO A 152 -14.56 10.63 9.04
N GLU A 153 -15.55 11.54 9.14
CA GLU A 153 -16.83 11.26 9.79
C GLU A 153 -17.59 10.13 9.08
N ASN A 154 -17.44 10.01 7.75
CA ASN A 154 -18.03 8.92 6.98
C ASN A 154 -17.41 7.54 7.31
N LEU A 155 -16.27 7.53 8.01
CA LEU A 155 -15.59 6.34 8.50
C LEU A 155 -15.80 6.11 10.01
N GLY A 156 -16.76 6.80 10.62
CA GLY A 156 -17.06 6.70 12.05
C GLY A 156 -16.11 7.48 12.97
N TRP A 157 -15.23 8.31 12.41
CA TRP A 157 -14.39 9.20 13.21
C TRP A 157 -15.19 10.40 13.69
N THR A 158 -14.92 10.87 14.90
CA THR A 158 -15.62 12.01 15.50
C THR A 158 -14.74 13.25 15.44
N ARG A 159 -15.30 14.35 14.92
CA ARG A 159 -14.61 15.64 14.90
C ARG A 159 -14.35 16.13 16.32
N VAL A 160 -13.12 16.51 16.60
CA VAL A 160 -12.70 17.04 17.91
C VAL A 160 -12.85 18.55 17.93
N THR A 161 -13.64 19.05 18.88
CA THR A 161 -13.88 20.49 19.08
C THR A 161 -13.20 21.05 20.35
N THR A 162 -12.60 20.17 21.14
CA THR A 162 -12.02 20.52 22.46
C THR A 162 -10.63 21.17 22.36
N PHE A 163 -10.00 21.17 21.19
CA PHE A 163 -8.68 21.82 20.99
C PHE A 163 -8.76 23.34 20.77
N GLY A 164 -9.91 23.95 20.99
CA GLY A 164 -10.14 25.37 20.75
C GLY A 164 -10.43 25.68 19.28
N LYS A 165 -10.34 26.97 18.92
CA LYS A 165 -10.62 27.43 17.55
C LYS A 165 -9.42 27.13 16.65
N LEU A 166 -9.55 26.12 15.82
CA LEU A 166 -8.58 25.82 14.78
C LEU A 166 -8.84 26.68 13.52
N PRO A 167 -7.81 26.95 12.70
CA PRO A 167 -7.99 27.55 11.37
C PRO A 167 -8.94 26.73 10.49
N GLU A 168 -9.65 27.37 9.56
CA GLU A 168 -10.63 26.70 8.70
C GLU A 168 -10.04 25.59 7.81
N TYR A 169 -8.74 25.64 7.57
CA TYR A 169 -8.03 24.64 6.79
C TYR A 169 -7.57 23.42 7.63
N VAL A 170 -7.90 23.36 8.95
CA VAL A 170 -7.50 22.26 9.82
C VAL A 170 -8.72 21.66 10.51
N ASN A 171 -8.91 20.37 10.37
CA ASN A 171 -9.86 19.59 11.14
C ASN A 171 -9.14 18.43 11.83
N VAL A 172 -9.48 18.16 13.08
CA VAL A 172 -8.95 17.03 13.83
C VAL A 172 -10.08 16.08 14.17
N TYR A 173 -9.82 14.80 14.02
CA TYR A 173 -10.78 13.73 14.29
C TYR A 173 -10.18 12.70 15.22
N HIS A 174 -11.02 12.14 16.07
CA HIS A 174 -10.69 11.03 16.96
C HIS A 174 -11.30 9.74 16.44
N SER A 175 -10.55 8.63 16.53
CA SER A 175 -11.01 7.33 16.06
C SER A 175 -12.25 6.83 16.82
N PRO A 176 -13.06 5.95 16.24
CA PRO A 176 -13.93 5.09 17.01
C PRO A 176 -13.10 4.24 17.99
N GLU A 177 -13.75 3.77 19.08
CA GLU A 177 -13.06 2.94 20.10
C GLU A 177 -12.50 1.63 19.48
N TRP A 178 -13.20 1.12 18.46
CA TRP A 178 -12.81 -0.10 17.76
C TRP A 178 -12.70 0.17 16.27
N ILE A 179 -11.56 -0.18 15.69
CA ILE A 179 -11.37 -0.25 14.24
C ILE A 179 -11.15 -1.73 13.92
N GLU A 180 -12.08 -2.31 13.14
CA GLU A 180 -12.17 -3.77 12.94
C GLU A 180 -12.25 -4.48 14.31
N SER A 181 -11.27 -5.33 14.62
CA SER A 181 -11.19 -6.06 15.90
C SER A 181 -10.18 -5.47 16.89
N THR A 182 -9.65 -4.27 16.60
CA THR A 182 -8.59 -3.66 17.40
C THR A 182 -9.12 -2.44 18.15
N ARG A 183 -8.96 -2.44 19.48
CA ARG A 183 -9.23 -1.26 20.29
C ARG A 183 -8.25 -0.15 19.92
N THR A 184 -8.77 1.01 19.52
CA THR A 184 -7.97 2.08 18.93
C THR A 184 -8.21 3.39 19.66
N ASN A 185 -7.14 4.14 19.86
CA ASN A 185 -7.18 5.53 20.32
C ASN A 185 -6.22 6.33 19.45
N ALA A 186 -6.74 6.91 18.38
CA ALA A 186 -5.95 7.61 17.39
C ALA A 186 -6.59 8.94 16.98
N TYR A 187 -5.77 9.86 16.51
CA TYR A 187 -6.20 11.14 15.98
C TYR A 187 -5.72 11.30 14.55
N ILE A 188 -6.57 11.88 13.71
CA ILE A 188 -6.24 12.29 12.35
C ILE A 188 -6.40 13.80 12.25
N ALA A 189 -5.37 14.48 11.74
CA ALA A 189 -5.45 15.86 11.33
C ALA A 189 -5.59 15.94 9.81
N VAL A 190 -6.67 16.55 9.34
CA VAL A 190 -6.90 16.84 7.92
C VAL A 190 -6.57 18.29 7.67
N ILE A 191 -5.62 18.54 6.78
CA ILE A 191 -5.11 19.87 6.46
C ILE A 191 -5.38 20.16 4.98
N ASP A 192 -6.18 21.18 4.70
CA ASP A 192 -6.48 21.61 3.35
C ASP A 192 -5.40 22.60 2.89
N THR A 193 -4.44 22.12 2.11
CA THR A 193 -3.35 22.95 1.59
C THR A 193 -3.82 24.00 0.58
N LYS A 194 -4.99 23.81 -0.06
CA LYS A 194 -5.58 24.80 -0.99
C LYS A 194 -6.18 26.00 -0.24
N LYS A 195 -6.52 25.83 1.04
CA LYS A 195 -7.03 26.91 1.90
C LYS A 195 -5.96 27.60 2.74
N GLY A 196 -4.68 27.39 2.41
CA GLY A 196 -3.55 28.03 3.07
C GLY A 196 -2.85 27.21 4.13
N GLY A 197 -3.24 25.93 4.30
CA GLY A 197 -2.48 24.99 5.11
C GLY A 197 -1.11 24.69 4.49
N SER A 198 -0.08 24.68 5.29
CA SER A 198 1.28 24.29 4.86
C SER A 198 1.86 23.26 5.82
N LEU A 199 2.73 22.41 5.28
CA LEU A 199 3.50 21.43 6.02
C LEU A 199 4.95 21.85 6.07
N ASP A 200 5.60 21.69 7.21
CA ASP A 200 7.03 21.90 7.35
C ASP A 200 7.64 20.75 8.14
N VAL A 201 8.90 20.45 7.88
CA VAL A 201 9.65 19.42 8.57
C VAL A 201 10.66 20.11 9.47
N GLY A 202 10.57 19.80 10.76
CA GLY A 202 11.54 20.21 11.76
C GLY A 202 12.45 19.05 12.13
N GLY A 203 13.70 19.36 12.38
CA GLY A 203 14.69 18.42 12.89
C GLY A 203 15.95 19.14 13.31
N GLU A 204 16.67 18.58 14.26
CA GLU A 204 17.97 19.06 14.67
C GLU A 204 19.03 18.01 14.39
N GLU A 205 20.24 18.46 14.05
CA GLU A 205 21.40 17.58 13.83
C GLU A 205 21.82 16.87 15.14
N SER A 206 21.45 17.43 16.28
CA SER A 206 21.75 16.85 17.58
C SER A 206 20.58 17.01 18.57
N GLY A 207 20.28 15.92 19.26
CA GLY A 207 19.26 15.89 20.30
C GLY A 207 17.88 15.47 19.82
N ILE A 208 17.02 15.21 20.79
CA ILE A 208 15.60 14.89 20.59
C ILE A 208 14.81 15.94 21.34
N LYS A 209 13.79 16.49 20.67
CA LYS A 209 12.77 17.33 21.31
C LYS A 209 11.44 16.60 21.28
N THR A 210 10.68 16.74 22.34
CA THR A 210 9.25 16.40 22.29
C THR A 210 8.51 17.36 21.37
N PRO A 211 7.34 16.99 20.83
CA PRO A 211 6.50 17.91 20.06
C PRO A 211 6.21 19.22 20.79
N THR A 212 6.06 19.18 22.13
CA THR A 212 5.84 20.37 22.96
C THR A 212 7.06 21.28 23.00
N GLU A 213 8.25 20.74 23.23
CA GLU A 213 9.50 21.52 23.23
C GLU A 213 9.79 22.11 21.85
N PHE A 214 9.52 21.34 20.77
CA PHE A 214 9.61 21.83 19.40
C PHE A 214 8.67 23.02 19.19
N TYR A 215 7.39 22.85 19.54
CA TYR A 215 6.41 23.93 19.48
C TYR A 215 6.87 25.18 20.23
N GLN A 216 7.41 25.01 21.43
CA GLN A 216 7.88 26.14 22.26
C GLN A 216 9.07 26.88 21.61
N SER A 217 9.98 26.15 20.95
CA SER A 217 11.18 26.73 20.34
C SER A 217 10.90 27.44 18.98
N GLU A 218 9.80 27.12 18.31
CA GLU A 218 9.47 27.72 17.03
C GLU A 218 8.98 29.16 17.13
N LYS A 219 9.53 30.06 16.33
CA LYS A 219 9.11 31.48 16.26
C LYS A 219 7.68 31.60 15.71
N ARG A 220 7.40 30.90 14.62
CA ARG A 220 6.05 30.76 14.07
C ARG A 220 5.41 29.55 14.71
N LYS A 221 4.45 29.77 15.58
CA LYS A 221 3.78 28.68 16.27
C LYS A 221 2.98 27.83 15.26
N PRO A 222 3.38 26.56 15.04
CA PRO A 222 2.62 25.67 14.20
C PRO A 222 1.27 25.33 14.85
N VAL A 223 0.26 25.08 14.05
CA VAL A 223 -1.08 24.70 14.55
C VAL A 223 -1.05 23.27 15.11
N ILE A 224 -0.28 22.40 14.48
CA ILE A 224 -0.10 21.00 14.87
C ILE A 224 1.37 20.64 14.78
N VAL A 225 1.84 19.91 15.79
CA VAL A 225 3.17 19.28 15.82
C VAL A 225 3.02 17.81 16.14
N LEU A 226 3.69 16.96 15.38
CA LEU A 226 3.72 15.52 15.64
C LEU A 226 5.10 14.94 15.30
N ASN A 227 5.39 13.78 15.87
CA ASN A 227 6.59 13.05 15.54
C ASN A 227 6.53 12.52 14.12
N GLY A 228 7.54 12.83 13.31
CA GLY A 228 7.62 12.41 11.91
C GLY A 228 8.48 11.17 11.67
N GLY A 229 9.31 10.75 12.60
CA GLY A 229 10.26 9.68 12.35
C GLY A 229 10.66 8.87 13.59
N TYR A 230 11.39 7.80 13.36
CA TYR A 230 11.94 6.95 14.42
C TYR A 230 13.21 7.56 15.01
N PHE A 231 13.43 7.28 16.29
CA PHE A 231 14.64 7.69 17.01
C PHE A 231 15.14 6.55 17.90
N ALA A 232 16.44 6.54 18.14
CA ALA A 232 17.10 5.61 19.05
C ALA A 232 18.33 6.27 19.67
N ASN A 233 18.60 5.99 20.93
CA ASN A 233 19.79 6.49 21.65
C ASN A 233 19.99 8.02 21.54
N GLY A 234 18.89 8.78 21.67
CA GLY A 234 18.95 10.25 21.63
C GLY A 234 19.19 10.84 20.23
N LYS A 235 19.05 10.07 19.16
CA LYS A 235 19.23 10.52 17.78
C LYS A 235 18.11 10.01 16.89
N THR A 236 17.75 10.80 15.86
CA THR A 236 16.87 10.28 14.82
C THR A 236 17.59 9.22 14.00
N VAL A 237 16.85 8.19 13.60
CA VAL A 237 17.33 7.08 12.75
C VAL A 237 16.55 7.00 11.43
N SER A 238 15.85 8.08 11.09
CA SER A 238 15.04 8.23 9.88
C SER A 238 15.59 9.39 9.04
N LEU A 239 15.34 9.33 7.73
CA LEU A 239 15.65 10.45 6.84
C LEU A 239 14.84 11.68 7.25
N ILE A 240 15.53 12.80 7.40
CA ILE A 240 14.95 14.13 7.47
C ILE A 240 15.65 14.97 6.41
N CYS A 241 14.87 15.46 5.45
CA CYS A 241 15.36 16.36 4.40
C CYS A 241 14.48 17.62 4.38
N LYS A 242 15.12 18.78 4.36
CA LYS A 242 14.46 20.08 4.28
C LYS A 242 15.18 20.93 3.25
N ASP A 243 14.46 21.52 2.34
CA ASP A 243 14.98 22.39 1.26
C ASP A 243 16.13 21.75 0.47
N GLY A 244 16.02 20.43 0.20
CA GLY A 244 17.05 19.67 -0.51
C GLY A 244 18.29 19.32 0.34
N ARG A 245 18.32 19.71 1.62
CA ARG A 245 19.41 19.42 2.55
C ARG A 245 19.02 18.29 3.49
N ILE A 246 19.83 17.24 3.55
CA ILE A 246 19.67 16.14 4.50
C ILE A 246 20.14 16.63 5.88
N LEU A 247 19.20 16.70 6.82
CA LEU A 247 19.45 17.03 8.23
C LEU A 247 19.75 15.77 9.06
N SER A 248 19.13 14.65 8.68
CA SER A 248 19.41 13.34 9.26
C SER A 248 19.18 12.27 8.19
N ASP A 249 20.04 11.28 8.17
CA ASP A 249 19.99 10.23 7.19
C ASP A 249 19.36 8.94 7.72
N ASN A 250 18.88 8.09 6.83
CA ASN A 250 18.36 6.79 7.20
C ASN A 250 19.49 5.89 7.71
N ILE A 251 19.21 5.13 8.76
CA ILE A 251 20.15 4.13 9.25
C ILE A 251 20.39 3.04 8.19
N SER A 252 21.65 2.75 7.90
CA SER A 252 22.01 1.79 6.84
C SER A 252 21.89 0.34 7.28
N VAL A 253 22.21 0.05 8.55
CA VAL A 253 22.21 -1.30 9.09
C VAL A 253 21.87 -1.32 10.57
N VAL A 254 21.09 -2.30 10.98
CA VAL A 254 20.82 -2.64 12.37
C VAL A 254 21.29 -4.07 12.60
N ASN A 255 22.19 -4.27 13.56
CA ASN A 255 22.57 -5.60 13.99
C ASN A 255 21.58 -6.10 15.05
N ARG A 256 21.05 -7.27 14.85
CA ARG A 256 20.12 -7.95 15.76
C ARG A 256 20.56 -9.40 16.00
N ILE A 257 20.09 -9.98 17.08
CA ILE A 257 20.24 -11.41 17.34
C ILE A 257 18.93 -12.08 16.90
N LEU A 258 19.03 -12.99 15.94
CA LEU A 258 17.93 -13.84 15.48
C LEU A 258 18.34 -15.28 15.72
N GLU A 259 17.57 -16.04 16.49
CA GLU A 259 17.85 -17.45 16.81
C GLU A 259 19.29 -17.68 17.35
N GLY A 260 19.75 -16.77 18.21
CA GLY A 260 21.09 -16.82 18.80
C GLY A 260 22.24 -16.39 17.86
N LYS A 261 21.94 -16.05 16.61
CA LYS A 261 22.95 -15.59 15.63
C LYS A 261 22.88 -14.08 15.41
N LYS A 262 24.05 -13.43 15.38
CA LYS A 262 24.13 -12.02 15.00
C LYS A 262 23.79 -11.87 13.51
N THR A 263 22.76 -11.10 13.21
CA THR A 263 22.23 -10.93 11.86
C THR A 263 22.13 -9.43 11.55
N ALA A 264 22.60 -9.03 10.39
CA ALA A 264 22.43 -7.68 9.88
C ALA A 264 21.01 -7.51 9.29
N TYR A 265 20.39 -6.40 9.58
CA TYR A 265 19.12 -5.95 8.99
C TYR A 265 19.33 -4.58 8.34
N TYR A 266 18.91 -4.43 7.10
CA TYR A 266 19.03 -3.20 6.31
C TYR A 266 17.65 -2.52 6.24
N PRO A 267 17.41 -1.49 7.06
CA PRO A 267 16.08 -0.91 7.18
C PRO A 267 15.66 -0.19 5.92
N THR A 268 14.51 -0.58 5.40
CA THR A 268 13.74 0.19 4.43
C THR A 268 12.63 0.92 5.19
N ARG A 269 12.40 2.19 4.89
CA ARG A 269 11.41 3.02 5.57
C ARG A 269 10.57 3.80 4.60
N SER A 270 9.31 4.00 4.92
CA SER A 270 8.47 4.92 4.19
C SER A 270 8.88 6.37 4.48
N VAL A 271 8.80 7.22 3.47
CA VAL A 271 9.01 8.65 3.56
C VAL A 271 7.86 9.38 2.87
N PHE A 272 7.40 10.45 3.48
CA PHE A 272 6.52 11.42 2.85
C PHE A 272 7.38 12.57 2.32
N SER A 273 7.31 12.82 1.02
CA SER A 273 8.06 13.86 0.33
C SER A 273 7.10 14.94 -0.17
N LEU A 274 7.37 16.18 0.16
CA LEU A 274 6.66 17.34 -0.38
C LEU A 274 7.66 18.17 -1.20
N TYR A 275 7.34 18.37 -2.47
CA TYR A 275 8.18 19.10 -3.41
C TYR A 275 7.81 20.60 -3.46
N LYS A 276 8.73 21.43 -3.97
CA LYS A 276 8.53 22.89 -4.07
C LYS A 276 7.35 23.30 -4.95
N ASP A 277 7.00 22.47 -5.92
CA ASP A 277 5.85 22.69 -6.81
C ASP A 277 4.51 22.29 -6.15
N GLY A 278 4.53 21.81 -4.91
CA GLY A 278 3.36 21.39 -4.16
C GLY A 278 2.95 19.94 -4.45
N THR A 279 3.64 19.22 -5.31
CA THR A 279 3.44 17.79 -5.48
C THR A 279 3.95 17.01 -4.27
N TYR A 280 3.37 15.87 -4.01
CA TYR A 280 3.80 14.99 -2.91
C TYR A 280 3.89 13.54 -3.37
N HIS A 281 4.79 12.80 -2.74
CA HIS A 281 4.97 11.36 -2.93
C HIS A 281 5.10 10.65 -1.59
N VAL A 282 4.74 9.39 -1.59
CA VAL A 282 5.04 8.46 -0.50
C VAL A 282 5.94 7.38 -1.08
N ASP A 283 7.19 7.38 -0.65
CA ASP A 283 8.22 6.50 -1.19
C ASP A 283 8.76 5.57 -0.11
N TRP A 284 9.40 4.50 -0.54
CA TRP A 284 10.31 3.75 0.31
C TRP A 284 11.74 4.23 0.10
N ILE A 285 12.47 4.36 1.19
CA ILE A 285 13.88 4.70 1.16
C ILE A 285 14.73 3.63 1.83
N TYR A 286 15.92 3.47 1.32
CA TYR A 286 16.96 2.64 1.90
C TYR A 286 18.32 3.31 1.70
N LYS A 287 19.32 2.90 2.51
CA LYS A 287 20.68 3.39 2.39
C LYS A 287 21.61 2.29 1.95
N SER A 288 22.40 2.55 0.89
CA SER A 288 23.44 1.67 0.38
C SER A 288 24.63 2.49 -0.06
N ASN A 289 25.85 2.01 0.21
CA ASN A 289 27.11 2.69 -0.19
C ASN A 289 27.14 4.17 0.19
N GLN A 290 26.67 4.51 1.38
CA GLN A 290 26.56 5.88 1.91
C GLN A 290 25.60 6.82 1.15
N GLN A 291 24.85 6.31 0.20
CA GLN A 291 23.80 7.05 -0.51
C GLN A 291 22.41 6.57 -0.07
N THR A 292 21.48 7.50 0.01
CA THR A 292 20.08 7.22 0.26
C THR A 292 19.34 7.16 -1.07
N TYR A 293 18.61 6.08 -1.29
CA TYR A 293 17.82 5.81 -2.48
C TYR A 293 16.34 5.82 -2.10
N ALA A 294 15.53 6.38 -2.99
CA ALA A 294 14.08 6.26 -2.93
C ALA A 294 13.60 5.38 -4.09
N TYR A 295 12.56 4.62 -3.88
CA TYR A 295 11.86 3.91 -4.93
C TYR A 295 10.35 3.97 -4.68
N ASP A 296 9.59 4.05 -5.75
CA ASP A 296 8.16 4.09 -5.68
C ASP A 296 7.64 2.84 -4.98
N MET A 297 6.74 3.04 -4.03
CA MET A 297 5.99 1.92 -3.50
C MET A 297 5.19 1.31 -4.65
N PRO A 298 5.25 -0.02 -4.84
CA PRO A 298 4.17 -0.68 -5.55
C PRO A 298 2.89 -0.28 -4.82
N ALA A 299 1.94 0.30 -5.52
CA ALA A 299 0.67 0.66 -4.95
C ALA A 299 0.07 -0.60 -4.30
N LEU A 300 0.19 -0.70 -3.00
CA LEU A 300 -0.59 -1.64 -2.20
C LEU A 300 -1.98 -1.03 -2.12
N ASN A 301 -2.76 -1.26 -3.17
CA ASN A 301 -4.18 -0.94 -3.17
C ASN A 301 -4.96 -2.01 -2.41
#